data_3841a68b447f5dd6cf09f6923b94f647
#
_entry.id   3841a68b447f5dd6cf09f6923b94f647
#
_cell.length_a   1.000
_cell.length_b   1.000
_cell.length_c   1.000
_cell.angle_alpha   90.00
_cell.angle_beta   90.00
_cell.angle_gamma   90.00
#
_symmetry.space_group_name_H-M   'P 1'
#
loop_
_entity.id
_entity.type
_entity.pdbx_description
1 polymer ?
#
loop_
_entity_poly.entity_id
_entity_poly.type
_entity_poly.pdbx_seq_one_letter_code
_entity_poly.pdbx_strand_id
1 'polypeptide(L)'
;MARALRMFAWLMGVACVAIGLFHVIGSNAAIPGGPDAGATLDSLGRFFGAIFAGYGLVWLWAARQNPVPARVVRWLAAVFLLGGIGRILSLAVHGWPHPFQVALALIELAFPPVWFWLADADERASRKQDQNAQPAEADAPSRSMDR
;
A
#
# COMPACT_ATOMS: atom_id res chain seq x y z
N MET A 1 -16.94 4.68 1.39
CA MET A 1 -15.54 4.42 1.78
C MET A 1 -14.79 3.59 0.73
N ALA A 2 -15.38 2.56 0.14
CA ALA A 2 -14.77 1.74 -0.92
C ALA A 2 -14.13 2.54 -2.08
N ARG A 3 -14.78 3.60 -2.56
CA ARG A 3 -14.23 4.45 -3.62
C ARG A 3 -12.92 5.15 -3.20
N ALA A 4 -12.85 5.66 -1.97
CA ALA A 4 -11.66 6.33 -1.46
C ALA A 4 -10.51 5.33 -1.31
N LEU A 5 -10.74 4.17 -0.68
CA LEU A 5 -9.74 3.12 -0.54
C LEU A 5 -9.19 2.68 -1.90
N ARG A 6 -10.07 2.45 -2.88
CA ARG A 6 -9.68 2.09 -4.25
C ARG A 6 -8.84 3.17 -4.92
N MET A 7 -9.26 4.43 -4.81
CA MET A 7 -8.53 5.57 -5.39
C MET A 7 -7.12 5.69 -4.78
N PHE A 8 -7.01 5.61 -3.46
CA PHE A 8 -5.71 5.66 -2.78
C PHE A 8 -4.82 4.46 -3.15
N ALA A 9 -5.40 3.26 -3.27
CA ALA A 9 -4.66 2.07 -3.71
C ALA A 9 -4.14 2.23 -5.15
N TRP A 10 -4.94 2.79 -6.07
CA TRP A 10 -4.52 3.11 -7.43
C TRP A 10 -3.38 4.13 -7.45
N LEU A 11 -3.53 5.23 -6.71
CA LEU A 11 -2.53 6.30 -6.62
C LEU A 11 -1.20 5.75 -6.10
N MET A 12 -1.25 4.97 -5.02
CA MET A 12 -0.07 4.34 -4.44
C MET A 12 0.59 3.36 -5.41
N GLY A 13 -0.22 2.53 -6.07
CA GLY A 13 0.29 1.56 -7.04
C GLY A 13 1.01 2.23 -8.21
N VAL A 14 0.40 3.25 -8.81
CA VAL A 14 1.02 4.01 -9.91
C VAL A 14 2.30 4.70 -9.44
N ALA A 15 2.28 5.35 -8.27
CA ALA A 15 3.46 6.02 -7.73
C ALA A 15 4.62 5.03 -7.48
N CYS A 16 4.35 3.89 -6.85
CA CYS A 16 5.39 2.89 -6.57
C CYS A 16 5.95 2.26 -7.86
N VAL A 17 5.11 1.97 -8.85
CA VAL A 17 5.58 1.47 -10.15
C VAL A 17 6.45 2.52 -10.84
N ALA A 18 6.01 3.77 -10.92
CA ALA A 18 6.75 4.84 -11.58
C ALA A 18 8.12 5.10 -10.89
N ILE A 19 8.12 5.21 -9.55
CA ILE A 19 9.35 5.40 -8.77
C ILE A 19 10.26 4.17 -8.91
N GLY A 20 9.72 2.96 -8.83
CA GLY A 20 10.48 1.73 -8.98
C GLY A 20 11.17 1.62 -10.33
N LEU A 21 10.44 1.89 -11.42
CA LEU A 21 10.99 1.90 -12.77
C LEU A 21 12.04 3.01 -12.95
N PHE A 22 11.79 4.20 -12.36
CA PHE A 22 12.76 5.27 -12.38
C PHE A 22 14.09 4.87 -11.72
N HIS A 23 14.06 4.12 -10.61
CA HIS A 23 15.25 3.57 -9.98
C HIS A 23 15.90 2.44 -10.78
N VAL A 24 15.11 1.59 -11.45
CA VAL A 24 15.66 0.56 -12.35
C VAL A 24 16.44 1.18 -13.51
N ILE A 25 15.94 2.28 -14.06
CA ILE A 25 16.57 2.97 -15.21
C ILE A 25 17.70 3.89 -14.76
N GLY A 26 17.43 4.76 -13.79
CA GLY A 26 18.34 5.83 -13.35
C GLY A 26 19.29 5.44 -12.21
N SER A 27 19.02 4.30 -11.53
CA SER A 27 19.83 3.83 -10.40
C SER A 27 20.19 4.94 -9.40
N ASN A 28 21.48 5.13 -9.11
CA ASN A 28 21.97 6.12 -8.15
C ASN A 28 21.66 7.57 -8.53
N ALA A 29 21.62 7.89 -9.82
CA ALA A 29 21.20 9.22 -10.32
C ALA A 29 19.76 9.55 -9.97
N ALA A 30 18.91 8.54 -9.69
CA ALA A 30 17.53 8.71 -9.27
C ALA A 30 17.39 9.07 -7.78
N ILE A 31 18.48 9.04 -6.99
CA ILE A 31 18.46 9.24 -5.53
C ILE A 31 18.97 10.64 -5.20
N PRO A 32 18.11 11.61 -4.84
CA PRO A 32 18.55 12.93 -4.40
C PRO A 32 19.47 12.83 -3.16
N GLY A 33 20.65 13.42 -3.26
CA GLY A 33 21.70 13.35 -2.21
C GLY A 33 22.47 12.03 -2.19
N GLY A 34 22.27 11.15 -3.17
CA GLY A 34 23.05 9.93 -3.33
C GLY A 34 24.45 10.27 -3.84
N PRO A 35 25.50 9.57 -3.34
CA PRO A 35 26.88 9.72 -3.84
C PRO A 35 27.03 9.05 -5.21
N ASP A 36 28.07 9.43 -5.94
CA ASP A 36 28.59 8.62 -7.05
C ASP A 36 29.06 7.27 -6.50
N ALA A 37 28.17 6.31 -6.57
CA ALA A 37 28.35 5.01 -5.93
C ALA A 37 28.75 4.00 -7.00
N GLY A 38 29.78 3.21 -6.71
CA GLY A 38 30.28 2.18 -7.61
C GLY A 38 29.25 1.10 -7.93
N ALA A 39 29.61 0.15 -8.79
CA ALA A 39 28.74 -0.89 -9.35
C ALA A 39 27.88 -1.64 -8.32
N THR A 40 28.37 -1.83 -7.10
CA THR A 40 27.63 -2.52 -6.02
C THR A 40 26.36 -1.76 -5.62
N LEU A 41 26.47 -0.46 -5.38
CA LEU A 41 25.31 0.37 -5.00
C LEU A 41 24.37 0.60 -6.20
N ASP A 42 24.92 0.70 -7.42
CA ASP A 42 24.11 0.73 -8.64
C ASP A 42 23.24 -0.52 -8.77
N SER A 43 23.85 -1.70 -8.60
CA SER A 43 23.12 -2.98 -8.62
C SER A 43 22.02 -3.05 -7.56
N LEU A 44 22.33 -2.65 -6.31
CA LEU A 44 21.35 -2.62 -5.23
C LEU A 44 20.21 -1.63 -5.51
N GLY A 45 20.50 -0.46 -6.05
CA GLY A 45 19.49 0.55 -6.40
C GLY A 45 18.48 0.01 -7.43
N ARG A 46 18.97 -0.66 -8.49
CA ARG A 46 18.13 -1.30 -9.50
C ARG A 46 17.32 -2.46 -8.93
N PHE A 47 17.93 -3.29 -8.08
CA PHE A 47 17.25 -4.40 -7.43
C PHE A 47 16.09 -3.90 -6.54
N PHE A 48 16.34 -2.92 -5.67
CA PHE A 48 15.28 -2.35 -4.84
C PHE A 48 14.23 -1.60 -5.67
N GLY A 49 14.63 -0.95 -6.75
CA GLY A 49 13.70 -0.35 -7.71
C GLY A 49 12.76 -1.38 -8.32
N ALA A 50 13.25 -2.53 -8.73
CA ALA A 50 12.44 -3.62 -9.27
C ALA A 50 11.47 -4.19 -8.21
N ILE A 51 11.93 -4.38 -6.96
CA ILE A 51 11.06 -4.81 -5.84
C ILE A 51 9.97 -3.76 -5.60
N PHE A 52 10.30 -2.48 -5.61
CA PHE A 52 9.34 -1.41 -5.37
C PHE A 52 8.31 -1.28 -6.50
N ALA A 53 8.71 -1.50 -7.75
CA ALA A 53 7.79 -1.60 -8.87
C ALA A 53 6.84 -2.80 -8.70
N GLY A 54 7.37 -3.97 -8.32
CA GLY A 54 6.57 -5.16 -8.01
C GLY A 54 5.56 -4.92 -6.87
N TYR A 55 5.98 -4.24 -5.81
CA TYR A 55 5.11 -3.80 -4.72
C TYR A 55 3.97 -2.91 -5.22
N GLY A 56 4.26 -1.97 -6.12
CA GLY A 56 3.26 -1.13 -6.77
C GLY A 56 2.26 -1.94 -7.61
N LEU A 57 2.71 -2.98 -8.31
CA LEU A 57 1.82 -3.88 -9.08
C LEU A 57 0.82 -4.61 -8.17
N VAL A 58 1.22 -5.01 -6.95
CA VAL A 58 0.30 -5.62 -5.98
C VAL A 58 -0.76 -4.62 -5.52
N TRP A 59 -0.40 -3.34 -5.30
CA TRP A 59 -1.36 -2.28 -5.03
C TRP A 59 -2.37 -2.10 -6.16
N LEU A 60 -1.90 -2.06 -7.42
CA LEU A 60 -2.77 -1.96 -8.60
C LEU A 60 -3.69 -3.18 -8.75
N TRP A 61 -3.17 -4.37 -8.48
CA TRP A 61 -3.97 -5.58 -8.46
C TRP A 61 -5.06 -5.49 -7.39
N ALA A 62 -4.71 -5.12 -6.15
CA ALA A 62 -5.68 -4.98 -5.06
C ALA A 62 -6.77 -3.94 -5.39
N ALA A 63 -6.39 -2.82 -6.00
CA ALA A 63 -7.33 -1.76 -6.41
C ALA A 63 -8.33 -2.21 -7.49
N ARG A 64 -7.98 -3.24 -8.29
CA ARG A 64 -8.87 -3.82 -9.31
C ARG A 64 -9.90 -4.79 -8.73
N GLN A 65 -9.68 -5.30 -7.53
CA GLN A 65 -10.60 -6.24 -6.90
C GLN A 65 -11.91 -5.55 -6.46
N ASN A 66 -12.99 -6.32 -6.42
CA ASN A 66 -14.27 -5.83 -5.91
C ASN A 66 -14.93 -6.91 -5.02
N PRO A 67 -14.99 -6.70 -3.71
CA PRO A 67 -14.45 -5.58 -2.94
C PRO A 67 -12.91 -5.54 -2.91
N VAL A 68 -12.33 -4.38 -2.53
CA VAL A 68 -10.88 -4.26 -2.32
C VAL A 68 -10.48 -5.13 -1.13
N PRO A 69 -9.48 -6.03 -1.27
CA PRO A 69 -9.13 -6.96 -0.19
C PRO A 69 -8.43 -6.24 0.97
N ALA A 70 -9.17 -5.90 2.02
CA ALA A 70 -8.69 -5.16 3.19
C ALA A 70 -7.44 -5.79 3.83
N ARG A 71 -7.38 -7.13 3.88
CA ARG A 71 -6.22 -7.85 4.40
C ARG A 71 -4.94 -7.57 3.60
N VAL A 72 -5.04 -7.54 2.28
CA VAL A 72 -3.89 -7.23 1.40
C VAL A 72 -3.45 -5.79 1.60
N VAL A 73 -4.39 -4.84 1.66
CA VAL A 73 -4.09 -3.43 1.94
C VAL A 73 -3.35 -3.27 3.26
N ARG A 74 -3.77 -3.96 4.32
CA ARG A 74 -3.08 -3.92 5.63
C ARG A 74 -1.66 -4.46 5.55
N TRP A 75 -1.43 -5.57 4.85
CA TRP A 75 -0.09 -6.11 4.66
C TRP A 75 0.81 -5.16 3.88
N LEU A 76 0.30 -4.57 2.80
CA LEU A 76 1.04 -3.58 2.02
C LEU A 76 1.35 -2.34 2.86
N ALA A 77 0.38 -1.83 3.63
CA ALA A 77 0.59 -0.72 4.55
C ALA A 77 1.65 -1.04 5.63
N ALA A 78 1.64 -2.26 6.16
CA ALA A 78 2.64 -2.71 7.14
C ALA A 78 4.06 -2.75 6.54
N VAL A 79 4.21 -3.24 5.30
CA VAL A 79 5.51 -3.23 4.59
C VAL A 79 6.00 -1.80 4.38
N PHE A 80 5.10 -0.88 4.03
CA PHE A 80 5.43 0.53 3.84
C PHE A 80 5.87 1.20 5.16
N LEU A 81 5.20 0.88 6.26
CA LEU A 81 5.58 1.32 7.61
C LEU A 81 6.97 0.82 8.01
N LEU A 82 7.30 -0.44 7.68
CA LEU A 82 8.63 -1.00 7.93
C LEU A 82 9.72 -0.22 7.18
N GLY A 83 9.44 0.25 5.96
CA GLY A 83 10.32 1.15 5.22
C GLY A 83 10.60 2.44 5.99
N GLY A 84 9.55 3.09 6.50
CA GLY A 84 9.65 4.30 7.33
C GLY A 84 10.45 4.07 8.61
N ILE A 85 10.23 2.95 9.29
CA ILE A 85 11.01 2.56 10.49
C ILE A 85 12.50 2.41 10.14
N GLY A 86 12.81 1.76 9.01
CA GLY A 86 14.19 1.64 8.52
C GLY A 86 14.87 2.99 8.29
N ARG A 87 14.14 3.98 7.77
CA ARG A 87 14.66 5.36 7.61
C ARG A 87 14.91 6.05 8.94
N ILE A 88 14.02 5.87 9.93
CA ILE A 88 14.24 6.40 11.29
C ILE A 88 15.49 5.79 11.92
N LEU A 89 15.69 4.47 11.75
CA LEU A 89 16.89 3.81 12.21
C LEU A 89 18.16 4.39 11.56
N SER A 90 18.12 4.60 10.25
CA SER A 90 19.24 5.24 9.52
C SER A 90 19.52 6.66 10.04
N LEU A 91 18.47 7.44 10.30
CA LEU A 91 18.59 8.78 10.89
C LEU A 91 19.25 8.73 12.28
N ALA A 92 18.90 7.76 13.11
CA ALA A 92 19.46 7.60 14.45
C ALA A 92 20.95 7.20 14.43
N VAL A 93 21.38 6.42 13.44
CA VAL A 93 22.76 5.90 13.33
C VAL A 93 23.69 6.86 12.59
N HIS A 94 23.22 7.49 11.52
CA HIS A 94 24.05 8.28 10.60
C HIS A 94 23.74 9.78 10.62
N GLY A 95 22.71 10.22 11.38
CA GLY A 95 22.30 11.61 11.42
C GLY A 95 21.36 11.99 10.26
N TRP A 96 21.19 13.30 10.03
CA TRP A 96 20.21 13.85 9.11
C TRP A 96 20.60 13.59 7.65
N PRO A 97 19.76 12.85 6.88
CA PRO A 97 19.95 12.66 5.46
C PRO A 97 19.49 13.90 4.67
N HIS A 98 19.60 13.83 3.34
CA HIS A 98 19.04 14.84 2.45
C HIS A 98 17.54 15.09 2.76
N PRO A 99 17.04 16.36 2.76
CA PRO A 99 15.66 16.70 3.14
C PRO A 99 14.59 15.91 2.41
N PHE A 100 14.82 15.53 1.15
CA PHE A 100 13.94 14.67 0.39
C PHE A 100 13.72 13.29 1.05
N GLN A 101 14.78 12.69 1.63
CA GLN A 101 14.69 11.42 2.33
C GLN A 101 13.89 11.53 3.64
N VAL A 102 13.99 12.68 4.31
CA VAL A 102 13.17 12.98 5.49
C VAL A 102 11.68 13.09 5.12
N ALA A 103 11.38 13.77 4.02
CA ALA A 103 10.00 13.87 3.52
C ALA A 103 9.42 12.49 3.18
N LEU A 104 10.20 11.61 2.55
CA LEU A 104 9.76 10.23 2.29
C LEU A 104 9.52 9.46 3.59
N ALA A 105 10.39 9.58 4.59
CA ALA A 105 10.18 8.94 5.89
C ALA A 105 8.86 9.38 6.55
N LEU A 106 8.54 10.67 6.49
CA LEU A 106 7.28 11.20 7.02
C LEU A 106 6.08 10.62 6.28
N ILE A 107 6.13 10.51 4.96
CA ILE A 107 5.09 9.89 4.14
C ILE A 107 4.92 8.41 4.52
N GLU A 108 6.02 7.66 4.62
CA GLU A 108 6.03 6.23 4.95
C GLU A 108 5.51 5.93 6.36
N LEU A 109 5.59 6.90 7.28
CA LEU A 109 5.05 6.77 8.63
C LEU A 109 3.59 7.28 8.75
N ALA A 110 3.24 8.33 8.01
CA ALA A 110 1.93 8.97 8.12
C ALA A 110 0.83 8.23 7.34
N PHE A 111 1.15 7.65 6.17
CA PHE A 111 0.15 7.01 5.33
C PHE A 111 -0.37 5.65 5.84
N PRO A 112 0.45 4.74 6.43
CA PRO A 112 -0.04 3.46 6.90
C PRO A 112 -1.22 3.53 7.87
N PRO A 113 -1.25 4.40 8.89
CA PRO A 113 -2.42 4.57 9.75
C PRO A 113 -3.70 4.92 8.99
N VAL A 114 -3.59 5.74 7.93
CA VAL A 114 -4.74 6.11 7.08
C VAL A 114 -5.25 4.89 6.32
N TRP A 115 -4.36 4.05 5.77
CA TRP A 115 -4.78 2.83 5.07
C TRP A 115 -5.36 1.78 6.01
N PHE A 116 -4.82 1.61 7.21
CA PHE A 116 -5.41 0.74 8.22
C PHE A 116 -6.83 1.18 8.54
N TRP A 117 -7.01 2.47 8.79
CA TRP A 117 -8.32 3.04 9.09
C TRP A 117 -9.31 2.88 7.91
N LEU A 118 -8.90 3.16 6.68
CA LEU A 118 -9.74 3.01 5.50
C LEU A 118 -10.14 1.55 5.25
N ALA A 119 -9.19 0.62 5.40
CA ALA A 119 -9.44 -0.80 5.25
C ALA A 119 -10.43 -1.33 6.30
N ASP A 120 -10.28 -0.91 7.57
CA ASP A 120 -11.20 -1.28 8.65
C ASP A 120 -12.60 -0.68 8.45
N ALA A 121 -12.67 0.55 8.00
CA ALA A 121 -13.93 1.23 7.75
C ALA A 121 -14.70 0.60 6.58
N ASP A 122 -13.99 0.17 5.54
CA ASP A 122 -14.59 -0.52 4.39
C ASP A 122 -15.12 -1.90 4.78
N GLU A 123 -14.33 -2.67 5.54
CA GLU A 123 -14.73 -3.99 6.03
C GLU A 123 -15.96 -3.93 6.95
N ARG A 124 -16.02 -2.92 7.85
CA ARG A 124 -17.19 -2.71 8.72
C ARG A 124 -18.44 -2.35 7.91
N ALA A 125 -18.29 -1.56 6.85
CA ALA A 125 -19.42 -1.19 5.99
C ALA A 125 -19.96 -2.41 5.24
N SER A 126 -19.09 -3.28 4.72
CA SER A 126 -19.47 -4.51 4.03
C SER A 126 -20.21 -5.47 4.97
N ARG A 127 -19.70 -5.70 6.19
CA ARG A 127 -20.35 -6.56 7.19
C ARG A 127 -21.77 -6.08 7.56
N LYS A 128 -21.97 -4.75 7.68
CA LYS A 128 -23.30 -4.19 7.96
C LYS A 128 -24.29 -4.42 6.81
N GLN A 129 -23.80 -4.37 5.56
CA GLN A 129 -24.65 -4.65 4.40
C GLN A 129 -25.09 -6.12 4.38
N ASP A 130 -24.17 -7.06 4.67
CA ASP A 130 -24.47 -8.49 4.73
C ASP A 130 -25.47 -8.81 5.84
N GLN A 131 -25.30 -8.21 7.03
CA GLN A 131 -26.23 -8.38 8.15
C GLN A 131 -27.64 -7.85 7.84
N ASN A 132 -27.75 -6.75 7.10
CA ASN A 132 -29.06 -6.19 6.72
C ASN A 132 -29.74 -6.96 5.57
N ALA A 133 -28.97 -7.73 4.79
CA ALA A 133 -29.51 -8.57 3.72
C ALA A 133 -30.07 -9.90 4.25
N GLN A 134 -29.53 -10.45 5.32
CA GLN A 134 -29.97 -11.73 5.91
C GLN A 134 -31.35 -11.75 6.57
N PRO A 135 -31.89 -10.68 7.21
CA PRO A 135 -33.22 -10.74 7.85
C PRO A 135 -34.39 -10.98 6.88
N ALA A 136 -34.24 -10.62 5.61
CA ALA A 136 -35.30 -10.75 4.61
C ALA A 136 -35.50 -12.20 4.15
N GLU A 137 -34.54 -13.07 4.31
CA GLU A 137 -34.60 -14.47 3.85
C GLU A 137 -35.12 -15.42 4.96
N ALA A 138 -34.92 -15.06 6.24
CA ALA A 138 -35.36 -15.83 7.38
C ALA A 138 -36.90 -15.71 7.63
N ASP A 139 -37.53 -14.66 7.10
CA ASP A 139 -38.98 -14.38 7.27
C ASP A 139 -39.83 -14.79 6.07
N ALA A 140 -39.25 -15.48 5.08
CA ALA A 140 -40.02 -16.08 3.99
C ALA A 140 -40.81 -17.28 4.51
N PRO A 141 -42.17 -17.23 4.53
CA PRO A 141 -42.95 -18.35 5.02
C PRO A 141 -42.65 -19.57 4.16
N SER A 142 -42.25 -20.67 4.83
CA SER A 142 -42.14 -21.98 4.20
C SER A 142 -43.52 -22.29 3.58
N ARG A 143 -43.65 -22.08 2.26
CA ARG A 143 -44.78 -22.59 1.52
C ARG A 143 -44.79 -24.10 1.69
N SER A 144 -45.59 -24.57 2.64
CA SER A 144 -45.92 -25.98 2.79
C SER A 144 -46.35 -26.50 1.42
N MET A 145 -45.56 -27.38 0.85
CA MET A 145 -45.98 -28.29 -0.21
C MET A 145 -46.90 -29.32 0.43
N ASP A 146 -48.16 -28.96 0.64
CA ASP A 146 -49.27 -29.90 0.77
C ASP A 146 -49.92 -30.00 -0.59
N ARG A 147 -49.60 -31.04 -1.35
CA ARG A 147 -50.46 -31.71 -2.32
C ARG A 147 -49.95 -33.12 -2.58
#